data_9d32740b0745fcf723485359d034efae
#
_entry.id   9d32740b0745fcf723485359d034efae
#
_cell.length_a   1.000
_cell.length_b   1.000
_cell.length_c   1.000
_cell.angle_alpha   90.00
_cell.angle_beta   90.00
_cell.angle_gamma   90.00
#
_symmetry.space_group_name_H-M   'P 1'
#
loop_
_entity.id
_entity.type
_entity.pdbx_description
1 polymer ?
#
loop_
_entity_poly.entity_id
_entity_poly.type
_entity_poly.pdbx_seq_one_letter_code
_entity_poly.pdbx_strand_id
1 'polypeptide(L)'
;MSVSSQLKSRATQYRPSGASASEISRLVKLAAAWFARLEPALRNIKSDAFILTKDQRLELALAMTEMADDLHADSGIWRALESSNLALFRTPLPGLREPTDPPPTRLDARRFHFFLDGVWRHFQPDAIVSPRHLGFAAIAADASDFFSTHLGASPPEPSSVSTFLDSDHSRAWDVKRKLVWLGTRSFLLRFAHADYVTREAAQRREPPTIALTDDFLSQECTAWSGLGALELLAERLGLFAKDRAELLGWHARHIAFYRIDTIAENNDVLMTMGLKNLVNEQPYLVRVEMPRARLPFQIGNMVFGGLVPWRGEWYWSGTQQRWPEVPGDFPNIKREFFHRSALITYRYCPDRAAKARTYSAEQHDAFVRFHGTDLAVFPDGLTMAAAEQRRTRHYNQSRAAELDARYADLDHVKNGPSLPYPPEIIDCTRGVGLFSQPGESIEIFREFDVLCAALRASETPLSEDQSASLQGFIESPAISPAFVRRVIARHGSAGLSSLYHLPPGDSVALDHLLRRHKGAYYRPRPPDITLVDD
;
A
#
# COMPACT_ATOMS: atom_id res chain seq x y z
N MET A 1 -31.09 -12.67 12.70
CA MET A 1 -30.11 -12.84 13.80
C MET A 1 -30.13 -11.61 14.69
N SER A 2 -29.99 -11.77 16.04
CA SER A 2 -29.87 -10.64 16.97
C SER A 2 -28.52 -9.90 16.76
N VAL A 3 -28.44 -8.63 17.18
CA VAL A 3 -27.20 -7.84 17.17
C VAL A 3 -26.08 -8.58 17.90
N SER A 4 -26.35 -9.09 19.09
CA SER A 4 -25.33 -9.83 19.87
C SER A 4 -24.85 -11.11 19.18
N SER A 5 -25.72 -11.83 18.44
CA SER A 5 -25.31 -13.02 17.69
C SER A 5 -24.42 -12.67 16.50
N GLN A 6 -24.72 -11.59 15.78
CA GLN A 6 -23.91 -11.10 14.68
C GLN A 6 -22.53 -10.62 15.16
N LEU A 7 -22.49 -9.83 16.23
CA LEU A 7 -21.24 -9.37 16.85
C LEU A 7 -20.40 -10.54 17.37
N LYS A 8 -21.03 -11.57 17.97
CA LYS A 8 -20.31 -12.77 18.44
C LYS A 8 -19.64 -13.52 17.31
N SER A 9 -20.35 -13.73 16.20
CA SER A 9 -19.77 -14.39 15.02
C SER A 9 -18.54 -13.64 14.50
N ARG A 10 -18.64 -12.33 14.33
CA ARG A 10 -17.53 -11.46 13.85
C ARG A 10 -16.36 -11.41 14.84
N ALA A 11 -16.64 -11.18 16.13
CA ALA A 11 -15.60 -11.13 17.16
C ALA A 11 -14.82 -12.47 17.23
N THR A 12 -15.52 -13.61 17.13
CA THR A 12 -14.86 -14.93 17.07
C THR A 12 -13.98 -15.08 15.82
N GLN A 13 -14.42 -14.57 14.69
CA GLN A 13 -13.66 -14.62 13.44
C GLN A 13 -12.39 -13.75 13.49
N TYR A 14 -12.46 -12.57 14.13
CA TYR A 14 -11.38 -11.59 14.12
C TYR A 14 -10.35 -11.80 15.23
N ARG A 15 -10.70 -12.46 16.33
CA ARG A 15 -9.72 -12.78 17.37
C ARG A 15 -8.78 -13.91 16.94
N PRO A 16 -7.54 -13.94 17.48
CA PRO A 16 -6.63 -15.08 17.28
C PRO A 16 -7.24 -16.38 17.82
N SER A 17 -6.77 -17.51 17.28
CA SER A 17 -7.11 -18.82 17.82
C SER A 17 -6.63 -18.90 19.29
N GLY A 18 -7.52 -19.29 20.20
CA GLY A 18 -7.23 -19.33 21.63
C GLY A 18 -7.90 -18.22 22.45
N ALA A 19 -8.63 -17.31 21.82
CA ALA A 19 -9.46 -16.36 22.57
C ALA A 19 -10.48 -17.07 23.44
N SER A 20 -10.56 -16.70 24.70
CA SER A 20 -11.51 -17.32 25.65
C SER A 20 -12.96 -16.90 25.38
N ALA A 21 -13.90 -17.76 25.77
CA ALA A 21 -15.32 -17.44 25.67
C ALA A 21 -15.70 -16.19 26.50
N SER A 22 -15.02 -15.97 27.63
CA SER A 22 -15.19 -14.78 28.48
C SER A 22 -14.73 -13.50 27.78
N GLU A 23 -13.55 -13.53 27.12
CA GLU A 23 -13.05 -12.40 26.32
C GLU A 23 -14.03 -12.03 25.19
N ILE A 24 -14.45 -13.02 24.40
CA ILE A 24 -15.43 -12.80 23.33
C ILE A 24 -16.74 -12.22 23.89
N SER A 25 -17.23 -12.77 25.01
CA SER A 25 -18.49 -12.28 25.63
C SER A 25 -18.36 -10.85 26.13
N ARG A 26 -17.21 -10.47 26.72
CA ARG A 26 -16.93 -9.10 27.17
C ARG A 26 -16.92 -8.14 25.99
N LEU A 27 -16.19 -8.45 24.92
CA LEU A 27 -16.14 -7.65 23.69
C LEU A 27 -17.52 -7.46 23.06
N VAL A 28 -18.30 -8.54 22.96
CA VAL A 28 -19.65 -8.50 22.36
C VAL A 28 -20.60 -7.62 23.19
N LYS A 29 -20.54 -7.71 24.52
CA LYS A 29 -21.36 -6.84 25.39
C LYS A 29 -21.00 -5.37 25.21
N LEU A 30 -19.71 -5.06 25.19
CA LEU A 30 -19.21 -3.69 25.02
C LEU A 30 -19.55 -3.15 23.63
N ALA A 31 -19.33 -3.94 22.57
CA ALA A 31 -19.66 -3.56 21.20
C ALA A 31 -21.17 -3.36 20.98
N ALA A 32 -22.01 -4.18 21.60
CA ALA A 32 -23.47 -4.02 21.53
C ALA A 32 -23.95 -2.75 22.23
N ALA A 33 -23.39 -2.42 23.40
CA ALA A 33 -23.68 -1.18 24.11
C ALA A 33 -23.20 0.05 23.32
N TRP A 34 -21.99 -0.01 22.74
CA TRP A 34 -21.48 1.05 21.87
C TRP A 34 -22.31 1.19 20.59
N PHE A 35 -22.70 0.10 19.94
CA PHE A 35 -23.58 0.13 18.76
C PHE A 35 -24.89 0.88 19.03
N ALA A 36 -25.52 0.65 20.19
CA ALA A 36 -26.76 1.34 20.57
C ALA A 36 -26.55 2.86 20.75
N ARG A 37 -25.36 3.29 21.18
CA ARG A 37 -25.01 4.71 21.35
C ARG A 37 -24.54 5.35 20.02
N LEU A 38 -23.84 4.61 19.16
CA LEU A 38 -23.33 5.08 17.87
C LEU A 38 -24.47 5.49 16.91
N GLU A 39 -25.60 4.79 16.91
CA GLU A 39 -26.70 5.06 15.99
C GLU A 39 -27.30 6.46 16.18
N PRO A 40 -27.70 6.93 17.38
CA PRO A 40 -28.16 8.30 17.58
C PRO A 40 -27.05 9.34 17.33
N ALA A 41 -25.78 9.03 17.64
CA ALA A 41 -24.66 9.92 17.37
C ALA A 41 -24.52 10.20 15.87
N LEU A 42 -24.59 9.17 15.03
CA LEU A 42 -24.56 9.30 13.56
C LEU A 42 -25.75 10.08 13.02
N ARG A 43 -26.96 9.84 13.54
CA ARG A 43 -28.17 10.56 13.11
C ARG A 43 -28.15 12.07 13.42
N ASN A 44 -27.42 12.48 14.44
CA ASN A 44 -27.28 13.88 14.81
C ASN A 44 -26.35 14.65 13.85
N ILE A 45 -25.55 13.93 13.04
CA ILE A 45 -24.69 14.53 12.02
C ILE A 45 -25.53 14.73 10.76
N LYS A 46 -25.83 16.00 10.43
CA LYS A 46 -26.62 16.38 9.25
C LYS A 46 -25.77 16.32 7.97
N SER A 47 -25.31 15.12 7.60
CA SER A 47 -24.52 14.89 6.40
C SER A 47 -24.74 13.48 5.88
N ASP A 48 -25.04 13.35 4.60
CA ASP A 48 -25.26 12.05 3.94
C ASP A 48 -24.02 11.16 4.00
N ALA A 49 -22.83 11.75 4.08
CA ALA A 49 -21.57 11.04 4.24
C ALA A 49 -21.47 10.24 5.56
N PHE A 50 -22.38 10.45 6.52
CA PHE A 50 -22.45 9.72 7.79
C PHE A 50 -23.63 8.75 7.88
N ILE A 51 -24.34 8.51 6.78
CA ILE A 51 -25.41 7.50 6.71
C ILE A 51 -24.77 6.12 6.48
N LEU A 52 -24.78 5.29 7.52
CA LEU A 52 -24.27 3.92 7.46
C LEU A 52 -25.42 2.91 7.52
N THR A 53 -25.30 1.81 6.77
CA THR A 53 -26.17 0.65 6.90
C THR A 53 -26.04 0.01 8.29
N LYS A 54 -26.99 -0.83 8.68
CA LYS A 54 -26.90 -1.57 9.95
C LYS A 54 -25.63 -2.42 10.04
N ASP A 55 -25.26 -3.09 8.96
CA ASP A 55 -24.06 -3.94 8.91
C ASP A 55 -22.78 -3.13 9.04
N GLN A 56 -22.69 -1.98 8.36
CA GLN A 56 -21.57 -1.06 8.49
C GLN A 56 -21.43 -0.51 9.91
N ARG A 57 -22.55 -0.15 10.55
CA ARG A 57 -22.55 0.29 11.96
C ARG A 57 -22.09 -0.81 12.92
N LEU A 58 -22.48 -2.08 12.68
CA LEU A 58 -21.99 -3.21 13.47
C LEU A 58 -20.50 -3.43 13.34
N GLU A 59 -19.97 -3.37 12.10
CA GLU A 59 -18.53 -3.48 11.86
C GLU A 59 -17.76 -2.34 12.50
N LEU A 60 -18.22 -1.10 12.33
CA LEU A 60 -17.59 0.07 12.94
C LEU A 60 -17.60 -0.01 14.47
N ALA A 61 -18.76 -0.37 15.06
CA ALA A 61 -18.87 -0.50 16.51
C ALA A 61 -17.94 -1.57 17.08
N LEU A 62 -17.82 -2.72 16.40
CA LEU A 62 -16.89 -3.77 16.80
C LEU A 62 -15.42 -3.31 16.66
N ALA A 63 -15.07 -2.67 15.55
CA ALA A 63 -13.71 -2.20 15.30
C ALA A 63 -13.27 -1.14 16.32
N MET A 64 -14.14 -0.19 16.65
CA MET A 64 -13.86 0.82 17.70
C MET A 64 -13.73 0.16 19.08
N THR A 65 -14.52 -0.88 19.36
CA THR A 65 -14.41 -1.64 20.61
C THR A 65 -13.10 -2.41 20.68
N GLU A 66 -12.66 -3.04 19.58
CA GLU A 66 -11.39 -3.75 19.51
C GLU A 66 -10.19 -2.80 19.64
N MET A 67 -10.28 -1.60 19.07
CA MET A 67 -9.29 -0.55 19.26
C MET A 67 -9.22 -0.09 20.73
N ALA A 68 -10.38 0.14 21.35
CA ALA A 68 -10.44 0.52 22.76
C ALA A 68 -9.87 -0.59 23.68
N ASP A 69 -10.13 -1.86 23.35
CA ASP A 69 -9.57 -3.03 24.04
C ASP A 69 -8.05 -3.12 23.86
N ASP A 70 -7.53 -2.89 22.64
CA ASP A 70 -6.08 -2.82 22.34
C ASP A 70 -5.39 -1.73 23.15
N LEU A 71 -5.97 -0.54 23.18
CA LEU A 71 -5.48 0.60 23.96
C LEU A 71 -5.52 0.31 25.47
N HIS A 72 -6.60 -0.33 25.95
CA HIS A 72 -6.79 -0.64 27.37
C HIS A 72 -5.83 -1.74 27.85
N ALA A 73 -5.73 -2.85 27.12
CA ALA A 73 -4.89 -3.99 27.41
C ALA A 73 -3.41 -3.81 27.00
N ASP A 74 -3.10 -2.70 26.33
CA ASP A 74 -1.78 -2.42 25.73
C ASP A 74 -1.29 -3.58 24.83
N SER A 75 -2.18 -4.12 23.99
CA SER A 75 -1.83 -5.19 23.06
C SER A 75 -0.86 -4.72 21.96
N GLY A 76 -0.76 -3.41 21.75
CA GLY A 76 0.31 -2.73 21.05
C GLY A 76 0.14 -2.57 19.55
N ILE A 77 -1.03 -2.89 18.96
CA ILE A 77 -1.28 -2.66 17.53
C ILE A 77 -1.36 -1.15 17.24
N TRP A 78 -2.20 -0.44 18.00
CA TRP A 78 -2.31 1.01 17.87
C TRP A 78 -1.01 1.73 18.23
N ARG A 79 -0.34 1.27 19.27
CA ARG A 79 0.98 1.81 19.66
C ARG A 79 2.01 1.68 18.54
N ALA A 80 2.00 0.58 17.78
CA ALA A 80 2.92 0.41 16.65
C ALA A 80 2.66 1.46 15.54
N LEU A 81 1.39 1.80 15.28
CA LEU A 81 1.04 2.88 14.36
C LEU A 81 1.52 4.25 14.89
N GLU A 82 1.23 4.57 16.15
CA GLU A 82 1.65 5.85 16.76
C GLU A 82 3.18 5.98 16.81
N SER A 83 3.90 4.90 17.13
CA SER A 83 5.37 4.87 17.12
C SER A 83 5.93 5.13 15.73
N SER A 84 5.35 4.48 14.71
CA SER A 84 5.73 4.70 13.32
C SER A 84 5.44 6.14 12.86
N ASN A 85 4.28 6.69 13.23
CA ASN A 85 3.93 8.07 12.95
C ASN A 85 4.88 9.06 13.63
N LEU A 86 5.21 8.81 14.89
CA LEU A 86 6.15 9.64 15.64
C LEU A 86 7.53 9.69 14.97
N ALA A 87 8.00 8.55 14.46
CA ALA A 87 9.25 8.47 13.71
C ALA A 87 9.20 9.24 12.38
N LEU A 88 8.05 9.19 11.66
CA LEU A 88 7.88 9.83 10.36
C LEU A 88 7.56 11.33 10.47
N PHE A 89 6.70 11.73 11.40
CA PHE A 89 6.07 13.05 11.45
C PHE A 89 6.33 13.82 12.74
N ARG A 90 7.05 13.22 13.69
CA ARG A 90 7.28 13.77 15.06
C ARG A 90 5.99 14.00 15.87
N THR A 91 4.89 13.45 15.42
CA THR A 91 3.60 13.42 16.12
C THR A 91 2.94 12.06 15.92
N PRO A 92 2.29 11.47 16.97
CA PRO A 92 1.65 10.16 16.85
C PRO A 92 0.37 10.20 16.00
N LEU A 93 -0.28 11.37 15.87
CA LEU A 93 -1.56 11.55 15.17
C LEU A 93 -1.43 12.72 14.17
N PRO A 94 -0.71 12.54 13.05
CA PRO A 94 -0.46 13.60 12.08
C PRO A 94 -1.78 14.16 11.51
N GLY A 95 -1.84 15.50 11.37
CA GLY A 95 -3.04 16.20 10.89
C GLY A 95 -4.09 16.51 11.97
N LEU A 96 -4.09 15.78 13.10
CA LEU A 96 -4.99 16.03 14.24
C LEU A 96 -4.27 16.54 15.48
N ARG A 97 -2.96 16.48 15.50
CA ARG A 97 -2.15 16.84 16.64
C ARG A 97 -0.84 17.49 16.20
N GLU A 98 -0.51 18.60 16.84
CA GLU A 98 0.78 19.27 16.67
C GLU A 98 1.88 18.60 17.54
N PRO A 99 3.16 18.72 17.15
CA PRO A 99 4.27 18.16 17.95
C PRO A 99 4.34 18.73 19.37
N THR A 100 3.82 19.93 19.60
CA THR A 100 3.80 20.62 20.89
C THR A 100 2.65 20.25 21.80
N ASP A 101 1.66 19.52 21.29
CA ASP A 101 0.51 19.10 22.09
C ASP A 101 0.91 18.09 23.17
N PRO A 102 0.21 18.07 24.33
CA PRO A 102 0.48 17.09 25.38
C PRO A 102 0.19 15.66 24.87
N PRO A 103 0.92 14.63 25.33
CA PRO A 103 0.69 13.25 24.92
C PRO A 103 -0.78 12.84 25.07
N PRO A 104 -1.35 12.10 24.10
CA PRO A 104 -2.74 11.67 24.20
C PRO A 104 -2.90 10.70 25.39
N THR A 105 -3.96 10.84 26.15
CA THR A 105 -4.34 9.87 27.17
C THR A 105 -4.72 8.53 26.51
N ARG A 106 -4.82 7.44 27.31
CA ARG A 106 -5.04 6.09 26.77
C ARG A 106 -6.26 6.00 25.83
N LEU A 107 -7.42 6.54 26.24
CA LEU A 107 -8.66 6.54 25.46
C LEU A 107 -9.03 7.94 24.96
N ASP A 108 -8.02 8.70 24.53
CA ASP A 108 -8.15 10.07 24.02
C ASP A 108 -9.05 10.12 22.76
N ALA A 109 -9.96 11.08 22.72
CA ALA A 109 -10.87 11.27 21.59
C ALA A 109 -10.14 11.44 20.24
N ARG A 110 -8.95 12.05 20.23
CA ARG A 110 -8.16 12.23 19.01
C ARG A 110 -7.68 10.89 18.40
N ARG A 111 -7.49 9.83 19.20
CA ARG A 111 -7.20 8.47 18.72
C ARG A 111 -8.39 7.88 17.98
N PHE A 112 -9.59 7.99 18.55
CA PHE A 112 -10.81 7.56 17.87
C PHE A 112 -11.10 8.38 16.62
N HIS A 113 -10.83 9.67 16.65
CA HIS A 113 -10.96 10.53 15.48
C HIS A 113 -10.02 10.09 14.35
N PHE A 114 -8.74 9.87 14.64
CA PHE A 114 -7.75 9.40 13.67
C PHE A 114 -8.13 8.03 13.10
N PHE A 115 -8.66 7.14 13.95
CA PHE A 115 -9.17 5.85 13.52
C PHE A 115 -10.35 5.98 12.57
N LEU A 116 -11.35 6.78 12.91
CA LEU A 116 -12.52 7.03 12.07
C LEU A 116 -12.11 7.56 10.70
N ASP A 117 -11.25 8.57 10.64
CA ASP A 117 -10.73 9.10 9.37
C ASP A 117 -10.03 8.01 8.53
N GLY A 118 -9.21 7.16 9.17
CA GLY A 118 -8.47 6.09 8.49
C GLY A 118 -9.35 5.00 7.88
N VAL A 119 -10.50 4.67 8.51
CA VAL A 119 -11.39 3.60 8.04
C VAL A 119 -12.62 4.08 7.29
N TRP A 120 -12.92 5.39 7.31
CA TRP A 120 -14.20 5.91 6.83
C TRP A 120 -14.45 5.64 5.35
N ARG A 121 -13.41 5.70 4.53
CA ARG A 121 -13.49 5.44 3.10
C ARG A 121 -13.98 4.02 2.76
N HIS A 122 -13.71 3.05 3.62
CA HIS A 122 -14.27 1.70 3.48
C HIS A 122 -15.79 1.69 3.56
N PHE A 123 -16.34 2.50 4.46
CA PHE A 123 -17.81 2.57 4.68
C PHE A 123 -18.50 3.48 3.69
N GLN A 124 -17.81 4.52 3.21
CA GLN A 124 -18.33 5.55 2.31
C GLN A 124 -17.31 5.86 1.21
N PRO A 125 -17.12 4.93 0.23
CA PRO A 125 -16.07 5.05 -0.77
C PRO A 125 -16.23 6.26 -1.69
N ASP A 126 -17.47 6.70 -1.93
CA ASP A 126 -17.82 7.80 -2.82
C ASP A 126 -17.87 9.17 -2.11
N ALA A 127 -17.79 9.19 -0.78
CA ALA A 127 -17.87 10.41 -0.01
C ALA A 127 -16.47 10.96 0.31
N ILE A 128 -16.24 12.23 -0.04
CA ILE A 128 -15.06 12.98 0.41
C ILE A 128 -15.42 13.59 1.76
N VAL A 129 -14.86 13.04 2.82
CA VAL A 129 -15.01 13.58 4.17
C VAL A 129 -13.67 14.13 4.62
N SER A 130 -13.68 15.41 5.00
CA SER A 130 -12.48 16.04 5.55
C SER A 130 -12.00 15.31 6.81
N PRO A 131 -10.69 15.09 6.98
CA PRO A 131 -10.13 14.57 8.23
C PRO A 131 -10.52 15.39 9.48
N ARG A 132 -10.84 16.67 9.31
CA ARG A 132 -11.24 17.59 10.39
C ARG A 132 -12.76 17.79 10.48
N HIS A 133 -13.57 16.94 9.85
CA HIS A 133 -15.02 17.07 9.89
C HIS A 133 -15.55 16.94 11.33
N LEU A 134 -16.41 17.88 11.73
CA LEU A 134 -16.96 17.93 13.10
C LEU A 134 -17.71 16.65 13.50
N GLY A 135 -18.26 15.92 12.53
CA GLY A 135 -18.88 14.62 12.75
C GLY A 135 -17.92 13.58 13.32
N PHE A 136 -16.68 13.51 12.82
CA PHE A 136 -15.67 12.63 13.41
C PHE A 136 -15.31 13.04 14.82
N ALA A 137 -15.15 14.34 15.08
CA ALA A 137 -14.84 14.85 16.41
C ALA A 137 -15.97 14.51 17.41
N ALA A 138 -17.24 14.64 17.01
CA ALA A 138 -18.40 14.33 17.85
C ALA A 138 -18.48 12.83 18.20
N ILE A 139 -18.35 11.94 17.18
CA ILE A 139 -18.34 10.49 17.40
C ILE A 139 -17.16 10.07 18.28
N ALA A 140 -15.98 10.67 18.03
CA ALA A 140 -14.77 10.36 18.76
C ALA A 140 -14.84 10.79 20.24
N ALA A 141 -15.42 11.96 20.52
CA ALA A 141 -15.64 12.44 21.89
C ALA A 141 -16.61 11.50 22.65
N ASP A 142 -17.71 11.12 21.98
CA ASP A 142 -18.69 10.20 22.55
C ASP A 142 -18.10 8.79 22.81
N ALA A 143 -17.24 8.30 21.88
CA ALA A 143 -16.52 7.04 22.06
C ALA A 143 -15.52 7.10 23.22
N SER A 144 -14.73 8.17 23.30
CA SER A 144 -13.78 8.39 24.39
C SER A 144 -14.46 8.37 25.76
N ASP A 145 -15.58 9.09 25.90
CA ASP A 145 -16.38 9.11 27.12
C ASP A 145 -16.95 7.71 27.46
N PHE A 146 -17.56 7.06 26.46
CA PHE A 146 -18.14 5.73 26.61
C PHE A 146 -17.11 4.70 27.06
N PHE A 147 -15.99 4.57 26.32
CA PHE A 147 -14.98 3.55 26.62
C PHE A 147 -14.21 3.87 27.90
N SER A 148 -13.97 5.15 28.22
CA SER A 148 -13.36 5.54 29.49
C SER A 148 -14.22 5.15 30.67
N THR A 149 -15.54 5.31 30.56
CA THR A 149 -16.49 4.90 31.61
C THR A 149 -16.51 3.38 31.80
N HIS A 150 -16.45 2.60 30.72
CA HIS A 150 -16.63 1.14 30.78
C HIS A 150 -15.32 0.36 30.99
N LEU A 151 -14.17 0.92 30.60
CA LEU A 151 -12.86 0.26 30.69
C LEU A 151 -11.93 0.95 31.70
N GLY A 152 -12.06 2.27 31.92
CA GLY A 152 -11.09 3.07 32.66
C GLY A 152 -10.90 2.67 34.12
N ALA A 153 -11.91 2.09 34.77
CA ALA A 153 -11.86 1.66 36.16
C ALA A 153 -11.34 0.22 36.37
N SER A 154 -11.28 -0.59 35.30
CA SER A 154 -10.84 -1.98 35.39
C SER A 154 -9.34 -2.12 35.13
N PRO A 155 -8.63 -2.99 35.86
CA PRO A 155 -7.26 -3.32 35.51
C PRO A 155 -7.25 -3.99 34.13
N PRO A 156 -6.19 -3.75 33.31
CA PRO A 156 -6.07 -4.41 32.03
C PRO A 156 -5.92 -5.92 32.19
N GLU A 157 -6.77 -6.68 31.51
CA GLU A 157 -6.63 -8.13 31.44
C GLU A 157 -5.76 -8.54 30.24
N PRO A 158 -4.96 -9.62 30.37
CA PRO A 158 -4.19 -10.15 29.25
C PRO A 158 -5.13 -10.47 28.07
N SER A 159 -4.85 -9.89 26.91
CA SER A 159 -5.61 -10.10 25.68
C SER A 159 -5.08 -11.33 24.94
N SER A 160 -5.98 -12.11 24.32
CA SER A 160 -5.56 -13.17 23.39
C SER A 160 -4.71 -12.62 22.23
N VAL A 161 -4.90 -11.36 21.88
CA VAL A 161 -4.12 -10.64 20.86
C VAL A 161 -2.68 -10.44 21.33
N SER A 162 -2.45 -9.91 22.54
CA SER A 162 -1.09 -9.77 23.08
C SER A 162 -0.42 -11.13 23.20
N THR A 163 -1.09 -12.12 23.80
CA THR A 163 -0.55 -13.49 23.92
C THR A 163 -0.14 -14.07 22.58
N PHE A 164 -0.96 -13.87 21.53
CA PHE A 164 -0.65 -14.34 20.19
C PHE A 164 0.52 -13.58 19.54
N LEU A 165 0.55 -12.26 19.65
CA LEU A 165 1.62 -11.44 19.05
C LEU A 165 2.95 -11.61 19.80
N ASP A 166 2.92 -11.82 21.11
CA ASP A 166 4.11 -12.03 21.96
C ASP A 166 4.62 -13.47 21.95
N SER A 167 3.86 -14.41 21.35
CA SER A 167 4.33 -15.80 21.18
C SER A 167 5.62 -15.86 20.34
N ASP A 168 6.29 -17.01 20.33
CA ASP A 168 7.53 -17.21 19.56
C ASP A 168 7.39 -16.77 18.09
N HIS A 169 8.47 -16.18 17.59
CA HIS A 169 8.63 -15.75 16.20
C HIS A 169 10.04 -16.08 15.67
N SER A 170 10.66 -17.13 16.22
CA SER A 170 11.95 -17.62 15.76
C SER A 170 11.90 -18.17 14.34
N ARG A 171 10.76 -18.70 13.91
CA ARG A 171 10.55 -19.25 12.57
C ARG A 171 9.72 -18.30 11.69
N ALA A 172 9.99 -18.30 10.39
CA ALA A 172 9.24 -17.49 9.43
C ALA A 172 7.73 -17.79 9.42
N TRP A 173 7.35 -19.05 9.66
CA TRP A 173 5.94 -19.46 9.74
C TRP A 173 5.19 -18.78 10.88
N ASP A 174 5.83 -18.61 12.04
CA ASP A 174 5.22 -17.93 13.18
C ASP A 174 5.06 -16.43 12.91
N VAL A 175 6.06 -15.82 12.27
CA VAL A 175 5.95 -14.43 11.77
C VAL A 175 4.84 -14.31 10.74
N LYS A 176 4.76 -15.25 9.78
CA LYS A 176 3.72 -15.24 8.73
C LYS A 176 2.32 -15.35 9.30
N ARG A 177 2.10 -16.21 10.30
CA ARG A 177 0.80 -16.34 10.98
C ARG A 177 0.36 -15.01 11.63
N LYS A 178 1.30 -14.31 12.28
CA LYS A 178 1.05 -13.00 12.89
C LYS A 178 0.76 -11.95 11.82
N LEU A 179 1.52 -11.96 10.72
CA LEU A 179 1.32 -11.07 9.59
C LEU A 179 -0.06 -11.27 8.95
N VAL A 180 -0.45 -12.52 8.68
CA VAL A 180 -1.77 -12.85 8.13
C VAL A 180 -2.87 -12.36 9.07
N TRP A 181 -2.77 -12.66 10.37
CA TRP A 181 -3.78 -12.22 11.33
C TRP A 181 -3.86 -10.68 11.40
N LEU A 182 -2.72 -10.00 11.53
CA LEU A 182 -2.66 -8.53 11.61
C LEU A 182 -3.29 -7.90 10.35
N GLY A 183 -2.93 -8.36 9.17
CA GLY A 183 -3.39 -7.76 7.91
C GLY A 183 -4.84 -8.06 7.58
N THR A 184 -5.35 -9.25 7.96
CA THR A 184 -6.69 -9.69 7.51
C THR A 184 -7.78 -9.63 8.57
N ARG A 185 -7.41 -9.55 9.86
CA ARG A 185 -8.36 -9.67 10.97
C ARG A 185 -8.28 -8.54 11.99
N SER A 186 -7.15 -7.83 12.11
CA SER A 186 -7.05 -6.72 13.06
C SER A 186 -8.01 -5.59 12.69
N PHE A 187 -8.49 -4.87 13.71
CA PHE A 187 -9.32 -3.68 13.52
C PHE A 187 -8.64 -2.63 12.65
N LEU A 188 -7.30 -2.61 12.62
CA LEU A 188 -6.51 -1.63 11.90
C LEU A 188 -6.47 -1.88 10.39
N LEU A 189 -6.33 -3.14 9.95
CA LEU A 189 -6.01 -3.44 8.55
C LEU A 189 -7.08 -4.22 7.79
N ARG A 190 -8.03 -4.87 8.46
CA ARG A 190 -9.02 -5.75 7.81
C ARG A 190 -9.88 -5.04 6.76
N PHE A 191 -10.17 -3.75 6.97
CA PHE A 191 -10.94 -2.95 6.00
C PHE A 191 -10.13 -2.68 4.73
N ALA A 192 -8.90 -2.25 4.87
CA ALA A 192 -7.99 -2.06 3.74
C ALA A 192 -7.76 -3.37 2.96
N HIS A 193 -7.63 -4.52 3.67
CA HIS A 193 -7.54 -5.83 3.04
C HIS A 193 -8.80 -6.18 2.25
N ALA A 194 -9.99 -5.97 2.82
CA ALA A 194 -11.25 -6.24 2.13
C ALA A 194 -11.40 -5.39 0.85
N ASP A 195 -11.08 -4.11 0.93
CA ASP A 195 -11.12 -3.19 -0.21
C ASP A 195 -10.13 -3.60 -1.30
N TYR A 196 -8.89 -3.93 -0.91
CA TYR A 196 -7.87 -4.40 -1.83
C TYR A 196 -8.32 -5.66 -2.57
N VAL A 197 -8.74 -6.69 -1.83
CA VAL A 197 -9.13 -7.98 -2.43
C VAL A 197 -10.34 -7.80 -3.35
N THR A 198 -11.32 -6.98 -2.96
CA THR A 198 -12.51 -6.70 -3.79
C THR A 198 -12.13 -6.00 -5.09
N ARG A 199 -11.28 -4.96 -5.01
CA ARG A 199 -10.80 -4.20 -6.17
C ARG A 199 -10.02 -5.09 -7.14
N GLU A 200 -9.02 -5.82 -6.62
CA GLU A 200 -8.15 -6.66 -7.45
C GLU A 200 -8.89 -7.83 -8.09
N ALA A 201 -9.79 -8.48 -7.34
CA ALA A 201 -10.63 -9.55 -7.87
C ALA A 201 -11.52 -9.05 -9.03
N ALA A 202 -12.11 -7.86 -8.87
CA ALA A 202 -12.91 -7.23 -9.93
C ALA A 202 -12.07 -6.89 -11.17
N GLN A 203 -10.87 -6.32 -10.99
CA GLN A 203 -9.97 -5.97 -12.09
C GLN A 203 -9.49 -7.21 -12.86
N ARG A 204 -9.14 -8.28 -12.14
CA ARG A 204 -8.68 -9.55 -12.74
C ARG A 204 -9.83 -10.41 -13.26
N ARG A 205 -11.07 -10.07 -12.94
CA ARG A 205 -12.28 -10.88 -13.20
C ARG A 205 -12.16 -12.29 -12.65
N GLU A 206 -11.55 -12.44 -11.49
CA GLU A 206 -11.31 -13.71 -10.81
C GLU A 206 -11.85 -13.64 -9.37
N PRO A 207 -12.23 -14.80 -8.78
CA PRO A 207 -12.64 -14.82 -7.38
C PRO A 207 -11.45 -14.47 -6.45
N PRO A 208 -11.72 -14.00 -5.23
CA PRO A 208 -10.69 -13.75 -4.22
C PRO A 208 -9.79 -14.98 -3.99
N THR A 209 -8.48 -14.79 -4.02
CA THR A 209 -7.49 -15.86 -3.86
C THR A 209 -6.54 -15.59 -2.69
N ILE A 210 -5.86 -16.64 -2.23
CA ILE A 210 -4.77 -16.52 -1.25
C ILE A 210 -3.65 -15.63 -1.78
N ALA A 211 -3.41 -15.64 -3.10
CA ALA A 211 -2.39 -14.81 -3.73
C ALA A 211 -2.69 -13.32 -3.54
N LEU A 212 -3.95 -12.88 -3.70
CA LEU A 212 -4.35 -11.48 -3.44
C LEU A 212 -4.12 -11.09 -1.98
N THR A 213 -4.41 -11.98 -1.04
CA THR A 213 -4.10 -11.74 0.37
C THR A 213 -2.60 -11.58 0.59
N ASP A 214 -1.78 -12.44 0.00
CA ASP A 214 -0.32 -12.36 0.11
C ASP A 214 0.25 -11.09 -0.55
N ASP A 215 -0.32 -10.66 -1.67
CA ASP A 215 0.03 -9.41 -2.34
C ASP A 215 -0.29 -8.22 -1.43
N PHE A 216 -1.49 -8.18 -0.84
CA PHE A 216 -1.87 -7.16 0.15
C PHE A 216 -0.86 -7.11 1.32
N LEU A 217 -0.61 -8.25 1.95
CA LEU A 217 0.27 -8.33 3.12
C LEU A 217 1.70 -7.88 2.85
N SER A 218 2.18 -8.08 1.64
CA SER A 218 3.58 -7.84 1.27
C SER A 218 3.79 -6.49 0.58
N GLN A 219 2.87 -6.05 -0.26
CA GLN A 219 3.10 -4.95 -1.19
C GLN A 219 2.22 -3.74 -0.96
N GLU A 220 1.00 -3.93 -0.42
CA GLU A 220 0.07 -2.83 -0.30
C GLU A 220 0.50 -1.82 0.77
N CYS A 221 0.36 -0.55 0.41
CA CYS A 221 0.48 0.58 1.32
C CYS A 221 -0.91 1.08 1.65
N THR A 222 -1.21 1.22 2.92
CA THR A 222 -2.54 1.57 3.39
C THR A 222 -2.69 3.07 3.67
N ALA A 223 -3.93 3.51 3.91
CA ALA A 223 -4.22 4.88 4.35
C ALA A 223 -3.57 5.25 5.70
N TRP A 224 -3.05 4.28 6.44
CA TRP A 224 -2.31 4.50 7.68
C TRP A 224 -0.89 5.00 7.37
N SER A 225 -0.78 6.29 7.04
CA SER A 225 0.51 6.95 6.76
C SER A 225 1.35 6.30 5.66
N GLY A 226 0.72 5.55 4.75
CA GLY A 226 1.41 4.78 3.72
C GLY A 226 2.12 3.54 4.25
N LEU A 227 1.85 3.12 5.48
CA LEU A 227 2.39 1.91 6.07
C LEU A 227 1.59 0.69 5.63
N GLY A 228 2.26 -0.43 5.45
CA GLY A 228 1.64 -1.73 5.20
C GLY A 228 1.67 -2.64 6.42
N ALA A 229 1.20 -3.87 6.24
CA ALA A 229 1.16 -4.87 7.30
C ALA A 229 2.57 -5.24 7.81
N LEU A 230 3.59 -5.22 6.95
CA LEU A 230 4.97 -5.54 7.32
C LEU A 230 5.56 -4.52 8.27
N GLU A 231 5.41 -3.22 7.95
CA GLU A 231 5.94 -2.14 8.78
C GLU A 231 5.30 -2.15 10.18
N LEU A 232 3.98 -2.30 10.23
CA LEU A 232 3.23 -2.33 11.48
C LEU A 232 3.55 -3.57 12.33
N LEU A 233 3.73 -4.75 11.69
CA LEU A 233 4.14 -5.94 12.39
C LEU A 233 5.58 -5.83 12.94
N ALA A 234 6.52 -5.32 12.14
CA ALA A 234 7.90 -5.12 12.56
C ALA A 234 7.99 -4.20 13.78
N GLU A 235 7.21 -3.12 13.80
CA GLU A 235 7.13 -2.21 14.92
C GLU A 235 6.48 -2.86 16.14
N ARG A 236 5.35 -3.58 15.94
CA ARG A 236 4.65 -4.27 17.04
C ARG A 236 5.49 -5.35 17.71
N LEU A 237 6.29 -6.08 16.94
CA LEU A 237 7.17 -7.12 17.48
C LEU A 237 8.45 -6.55 18.12
N GLY A 238 8.72 -5.26 17.98
CA GLY A 238 9.94 -4.63 18.52
C GLY A 238 11.22 -5.24 17.94
N LEU A 239 11.23 -5.61 16.65
CA LEU A 239 12.34 -6.32 16.03
C LEU A 239 13.62 -5.49 16.00
N PHE A 240 14.75 -6.13 16.30
CA PHE A 240 16.07 -5.54 16.13
C PHE A 240 16.36 -5.25 14.65
N ALA A 241 17.29 -4.35 14.37
CA ALA A 241 17.55 -3.81 13.04
C ALA A 241 17.69 -4.88 11.94
N LYS A 242 18.39 -6.00 12.21
CA LYS A 242 18.57 -7.08 11.24
C LYS A 242 17.26 -7.80 10.92
N ASP A 243 16.55 -8.29 11.95
CA ASP A 243 15.28 -9.02 11.78
C ASP A 243 14.20 -8.09 11.18
N ARG A 244 14.21 -6.80 11.60
CA ARG A 244 13.36 -5.77 11.01
C ARG A 244 13.62 -5.59 9.52
N ALA A 245 14.87 -5.47 9.11
CA ALA A 245 15.25 -5.31 7.70
C ALA A 245 14.84 -6.55 6.87
N GLU A 246 15.03 -7.76 7.40
CA GLU A 246 14.58 -8.99 6.75
C GLU A 246 13.06 -9.03 6.57
N LEU A 247 12.29 -8.71 7.63
CA LEU A 247 10.82 -8.69 7.55
C LEU A 247 10.33 -7.62 6.57
N LEU A 248 10.87 -6.42 6.60
CA LEU A 248 10.55 -5.38 5.62
C LEU A 248 10.95 -5.79 4.20
N GLY A 249 12.00 -6.58 4.03
CA GLY A 249 12.38 -7.17 2.76
C GLY A 249 11.33 -8.12 2.16
N TRP A 250 10.36 -8.61 2.95
CA TRP A 250 9.27 -9.46 2.44
C TRP A 250 8.33 -8.75 1.47
N HIS A 251 8.30 -7.41 1.44
CA HIS A 251 7.54 -6.68 0.41
C HIS A 251 8.02 -7.07 -0.99
N ALA A 252 9.22 -7.53 -1.06
CA ALA A 252 9.93 -7.96 -2.23
C ALA A 252 10.02 -9.50 -2.32
N ARG A 253 8.92 -10.25 -2.04
CA ARG A 253 8.93 -11.71 -2.20
C ARG A 253 9.67 -12.13 -3.46
N HIS A 254 10.57 -13.14 -3.33
CA HIS A 254 11.30 -13.67 -4.47
C HIS A 254 10.40 -14.64 -5.26
N ILE A 255 9.47 -14.09 -6.04
CA ILE A 255 8.56 -14.86 -6.89
C ILE A 255 9.28 -15.20 -8.18
N ALA A 256 9.45 -16.48 -8.46
CA ALA A 256 10.12 -16.96 -9.67
C ALA A 256 9.74 -18.42 -9.97
N PHE A 257 10.30 -18.94 -11.07
CA PHE A 257 10.32 -20.36 -11.37
C PHE A 257 11.57 -20.98 -10.77
N TYR A 258 11.41 -22.02 -9.99
CA TYR A 258 12.47 -22.75 -9.32
C TYR A 258 12.48 -24.20 -9.76
N ARG A 259 13.66 -24.77 -10.03
CA ARG A 259 13.84 -26.20 -10.15
C ARG A 259 14.30 -26.75 -8.81
N ILE A 260 13.75 -27.87 -8.40
CA ILE A 260 14.16 -28.58 -7.19
C ILE A 260 15.34 -29.48 -7.54
N ASP A 261 16.52 -29.15 -7.04
CA ASP A 261 17.74 -29.90 -7.31
C ASP A 261 18.03 -30.95 -6.24
N THR A 262 17.74 -30.65 -4.97
CA THR A 262 17.96 -31.57 -3.85
C THR A 262 16.85 -31.49 -2.81
N ILE A 263 16.64 -32.59 -2.08
CA ILE A 263 15.77 -32.67 -0.89
C ILE A 263 16.53 -33.45 0.16
N ALA A 264 16.91 -32.82 1.27
CA ALA A 264 17.59 -33.44 2.39
C ALA A 264 16.67 -33.45 3.62
N GLU A 265 16.56 -34.61 4.26
CA GLU A 265 15.82 -34.77 5.51
C GLU A 265 16.76 -34.46 6.69
N ASN A 266 16.42 -33.47 7.48
CA ASN A 266 17.20 -33.10 8.68
C ASN A 266 16.67 -33.84 9.93
N ASN A 267 15.36 -34.10 9.95
CA ASN A 267 14.65 -34.98 10.90
C ASN A 267 13.24 -35.28 10.37
N ASP A 268 12.40 -35.98 11.16
CA ASP A 268 11.07 -36.45 10.76
C ASP A 268 10.12 -35.35 10.26
N VAL A 269 10.34 -34.08 10.64
CA VAL A 269 9.45 -32.93 10.30
C VAL A 269 10.18 -31.75 9.65
N LEU A 270 11.49 -31.83 9.53
CA LEU A 270 12.30 -30.73 8.98
C LEU A 270 13.11 -31.22 7.79
N MET A 271 12.94 -30.52 6.67
CA MET A 271 13.69 -30.78 5.44
C MET A 271 14.33 -29.49 4.95
N THR A 272 15.41 -29.65 4.19
CA THR A 272 16.04 -28.58 3.41
C THR A 272 15.95 -28.94 1.93
N MET A 273 15.38 -28.02 1.15
CA MET A 273 15.28 -28.15 -0.30
C MET A 273 16.27 -27.23 -0.97
N GLY A 274 17.15 -27.79 -1.80
CA GLY A 274 17.99 -27.00 -2.71
C GLY A 274 17.20 -26.66 -3.96
N LEU A 275 17.04 -25.38 -4.22
CA LEU A 275 16.34 -24.85 -5.38
C LEU A 275 17.30 -24.08 -6.28
N LYS A 276 17.10 -24.19 -7.59
CA LYS A 276 17.74 -23.31 -8.58
C LYS A 276 16.67 -22.38 -9.16
N ASN A 277 16.86 -21.08 -9.01
CA ASN A 277 16.02 -20.10 -9.69
C ASN A 277 16.30 -20.13 -11.20
N LEU A 278 15.29 -20.45 -11.99
CA LEU A 278 15.44 -20.62 -13.45
C LEU A 278 15.50 -19.29 -14.21
N VAL A 279 15.22 -18.17 -13.53
CA VAL A 279 15.30 -16.83 -14.14
C VAL A 279 16.74 -16.29 -14.10
N ASN A 280 17.41 -16.36 -12.94
CA ASN A 280 18.75 -15.79 -12.72
C ASN A 280 19.81 -16.82 -12.30
N GLU A 281 19.44 -18.09 -12.24
CA GLU A 281 20.29 -19.23 -11.92
C GLU A 281 20.83 -19.29 -10.48
N GLN A 282 20.39 -18.40 -9.60
CA GLN A 282 20.82 -18.39 -8.20
C GLN A 282 20.30 -19.59 -7.43
N PRO A 283 21.12 -20.19 -6.56
CA PRO A 283 20.70 -21.26 -5.67
C PRO A 283 20.03 -20.72 -4.41
N TYR A 284 19.05 -21.45 -3.89
CA TYR A 284 18.39 -21.21 -2.61
C TYR A 284 18.34 -22.48 -1.79
N LEU A 285 18.56 -22.36 -0.49
CA LEU A 285 18.31 -23.43 0.49
C LEU A 285 17.04 -23.07 1.25
N VAL A 286 15.96 -23.79 0.97
CA VAL A 286 14.63 -23.51 1.50
C VAL A 286 14.31 -24.51 2.60
N ARG A 287 13.99 -23.98 3.77
CA ARG A 287 13.51 -24.76 4.91
C ARG A 287 12.03 -25.10 4.74
N VAL A 288 11.70 -26.37 4.93
CA VAL A 288 10.33 -26.89 4.85
C VAL A 288 10.04 -27.70 6.11
N GLU A 289 9.00 -27.30 6.82
CA GLU A 289 8.58 -27.94 8.08
C GLU A 289 7.35 -28.82 7.83
N MET A 290 7.59 -30.01 7.28
CA MET A 290 6.58 -31.05 7.13
C MET A 290 7.25 -32.45 6.94
N PRO A 291 6.57 -33.52 7.33
CA PRO A 291 7.06 -34.88 7.06
C PRO A 291 7.24 -35.14 5.57
N ARG A 292 8.31 -35.86 5.21
CA ARG A 292 8.64 -36.20 3.82
C ARG A 292 7.46 -36.82 3.08
N ALA A 293 6.69 -37.69 3.74
CA ALA A 293 5.53 -38.36 3.16
C ALA A 293 4.40 -37.40 2.73
N ARG A 294 4.38 -36.16 3.26
CA ARG A 294 3.41 -35.10 2.92
C ARG A 294 3.94 -34.08 1.94
N LEU A 295 5.23 -34.15 1.60
CA LEU A 295 5.85 -33.20 0.69
C LEU A 295 5.30 -33.39 -0.73
N PRO A 296 4.66 -32.38 -1.33
CA PRO A 296 4.10 -32.53 -2.67
C PRO A 296 5.16 -32.40 -3.78
N PHE A 297 6.42 -32.25 -3.42
CA PHE A 297 7.53 -31.93 -4.32
C PHE A 297 8.49 -33.10 -4.48
N GLN A 298 9.08 -33.20 -5.67
CA GLN A 298 10.12 -34.18 -6.03
C GLN A 298 11.31 -33.48 -6.68
N ILE A 299 12.49 -34.07 -6.63
CA ILE A 299 13.69 -33.63 -7.37
C ILE A 299 13.35 -33.59 -8.86
N GLY A 300 13.75 -32.51 -9.55
CA GLY A 300 13.45 -32.26 -10.97
C GLY A 300 12.14 -31.48 -11.19
N ASN A 301 11.23 -31.40 -10.21
CA ASN A 301 10.03 -30.56 -10.40
C ASN A 301 10.39 -29.10 -10.62
N MET A 302 9.61 -28.44 -11.48
CA MET A 302 9.57 -26.98 -11.55
C MET A 302 8.45 -26.48 -10.63
N VAL A 303 8.74 -25.43 -9.86
CA VAL A 303 7.78 -24.78 -8.96
C VAL A 303 7.77 -23.28 -9.22
N PHE A 304 6.61 -22.71 -9.48
CA PHE A 304 6.41 -21.27 -9.43
C PHE A 304 5.89 -20.90 -8.04
N GLY A 305 6.56 -19.97 -7.37
CA GLY A 305 6.18 -19.55 -6.02
C GLY A 305 7.06 -18.43 -5.50
N GLY A 306 6.72 -17.92 -4.32
CA GLY A 306 7.46 -16.88 -3.64
C GLY A 306 8.35 -17.43 -2.54
N LEU A 307 9.54 -16.88 -2.38
CA LEU A 307 10.43 -17.13 -1.26
C LEU A 307 10.63 -15.86 -0.43
N VAL A 308 10.74 -16.02 0.88
CA VAL A 308 11.06 -14.94 1.82
C VAL A 308 12.20 -15.38 2.75
N PRO A 309 13.15 -14.51 3.07
CA PRO A 309 14.20 -14.80 4.03
C PRO A 309 13.72 -14.58 5.47
N TRP A 310 14.20 -15.38 6.40
CA TRP A 310 14.06 -15.13 7.83
C TRP A 310 15.23 -15.73 8.60
N ARG A 311 15.99 -14.89 9.30
CA ARG A 311 17.16 -15.28 10.12
C ARG A 311 18.17 -16.15 9.38
N GLY A 312 18.41 -15.80 8.11
CA GLY A 312 19.39 -16.46 7.26
C GLY A 312 18.91 -17.72 6.55
N GLU A 313 17.66 -18.13 6.73
CA GLU A 313 17.02 -19.25 6.03
C GLU A 313 15.95 -18.74 5.05
N TRP A 314 15.66 -19.50 4.01
CA TRP A 314 14.59 -19.20 3.06
C TRP A 314 13.36 -20.06 3.32
N TYR A 315 12.18 -19.50 3.07
CA TYR A 315 10.89 -20.14 3.32
C TYR A 315 9.93 -19.85 2.17
N TRP A 316 9.05 -20.81 1.88
CA TRP A 316 7.95 -20.56 0.96
C TRP A 316 6.96 -19.55 1.53
N SER A 317 6.51 -18.63 0.68
CA SER A 317 5.46 -17.66 1.00
C SER A 317 4.35 -17.71 -0.04
N GLY A 318 3.13 -17.96 0.41
CA GLY A 318 1.95 -18.03 -0.43
C GLY A 318 1.78 -19.36 -1.17
N THR A 319 1.05 -19.29 -2.28
CA THR A 319 0.71 -20.47 -3.10
C THR A 319 1.91 -20.88 -3.96
N GLN A 320 2.07 -22.19 -4.12
CA GLN A 320 3.04 -22.78 -5.05
C GLN A 320 2.29 -23.54 -6.13
N GLN A 321 2.69 -23.32 -7.40
CA GLN A 321 2.26 -24.12 -8.54
C GLN A 321 3.39 -25.04 -8.98
N ARG A 322 3.08 -26.32 -9.19
CA ARG A 322 4.07 -27.35 -9.51
C ARG A 322 3.85 -27.93 -10.90
N TRP A 323 4.95 -28.14 -11.61
CA TRP A 323 5.04 -28.95 -12.82
C TRP A 323 5.99 -30.12 -12.59
N PRO A 324 5.72 -31.30 -13.19
CA PRO A 324 6.57 -32.48 -13.02
C PRO A 324 8.03 -32.25 -13.44
N GLU A 325 8.24 -31.43 -14.46
CA GLU A 325 9.55 -31.10 -15.04
C GLU A 325 9.54 -29.68 -15.61
N VAL A 326 10.71 -29.19 -15.99
CA VAL A 326 10.85 -27.90 -16.70
C VAL A 326 10.33 -28.05 -18.13
N PRO A 327 9.31 -27.29 -18.57
CA PRO A 327 8.80 -27.38 -19.94
C PRO A 327 9.86 -27.04 -20.99
N GLY A 328 9.78 -27.69 -22.16
CA GLY A 328 10.71 -27.42 -23.27
C GLY A 328 10.64 -26.01 -23.85
N ASP A 329 9.47 -25.33 -23.70
CA ASP A 329 9.26 -23.94 -24.09
C ASP A 329 9.63 -22.90 -23.01
N PHE A 330 10.24 -23.36 -21.91
CA PHE A 330 10.62 -22.49 -20.79
C PHE A 330 11.43 -21.24 -21.18
N PRO A 331 12.31 -21.25 -22.18
CA PRO A 331 12.98 -20.03 -22.65
C PRO A 331 12.00 -18.91 -23.06
N ASN A 332 10.87 -19.24 -23.67
CA ASN A 332 9.82 -18.27 -24.01
C ASN A 332 9.08 -17.78 -22.77
N ILE A 333 8.75 -18.70 -21.84
CA ILE A 333 8.14 -18.36 -20.56
C ILE A 333 9.06 -17.41 -19.77
N LYS A 334 10.36 -17.69 -19.72
CA LYS A 334 11.36 -16.83 -19.09
C LYS A 334 11.38 -15.43 -19.71
N ARG A 335 11.38 -15.34 -21.05
CA ARG A 335 11.37 -14.05 -21.76
C ARG A 335 10.11 -13.25 -21.44
N GLU A 336 8.95 -13.89 -21.52
CA GLU A 336 7.68 -13.25 -21.18
C GLU A 336 7.64 -12.77 -19.72
N PHE A 337 8.19 -13.56 -18.80
CA PHE A 337 8.30 -13.20 -17.38
C PHE A 337 9.17 -11.96 -17.18
N PHE A 338 10.30 -11.84 -17.88
CA PHE A 338 11.14 -10.64 -17.87
C PHE A 338 10.39 -9.40 -18.35
N HIS A 339 9.53 -9.52 -19.37
CA HIS A 339 8.78 -8.39 -19.89
C HIS A 339 7.65 -7.93 -18.96
N ARG A 340 6.99 -8.87 -18.29
CA ARG A 340 5.80 -8.57 -17.46
C ARG A 340 6.11 -8.24 -16.00
N SER A 341 7.30 -8.55 -15.53
CA SER A 341 7.63 -8.51 -14.10
C SER A 341 8.93 -7.77 -13.84
N ALA A 342 9.01 -6.50 -14.23
CA ALA A 342 10.19 -5.66 -14.09
C ALA A 342 10.73 -5.63 -12.63
N LEU A 343 9.85 -5.55 -11.63
CA LEU A 343 10.19 -5.63 -10.21
C LEU A 343 11.04 -6.84 -9.87
N ILE A 344 10.63 -8.00 -10.35
CA ILE A 344 11.30 -9.28 -10.09
C ILE A 344 12.59 -9.35 -10.89
N THR A 345 12.55 -8.94 -12.16
CA THR A 345 13.69 -8.90 -13.06
C THR A 345 14.85 -8.11 -12.47
N TYR A 346 14.60 -6.87 -12.04
CA TYR A 346 15.65 -6.00 -11.52
C TYR A 346 16.19 -6.43 -10.17
N ARG A 347 15.38 -7.07 -9.34
CA ARG A 347 15.84 -7.63 -8.07
C ARG A 347 16.87 -8.74 -8.26
N TYR A 348 16.66 -9.61 -9.23
CA TYR A 348 17.56 -10.72 -9.50
C TYR A 348 18.75 -10.37 -10.41
N CYS A 349 18.68 -9.23 -11.08
CA CYS A 349 19.69 -8.77 -12.02
C CYS A 349 20.15 -7.35 -11.67
N PRO A 350 21.01 -7.16 -10.63
CA PRO A 350 21.47 -5.85 -10.17
C PRO A 350 22.10 -4.98 -11.27
N ASP A 351 22.87 -5.60 -12.16
CA ASP A 351 23.51 -4.89 -13.30
C ASP A 351 22.48 -4.36 -14.28
N ARG A 352 21.42 -5.16 -14.54
CA ARG A 352 20.29 -4.73 -15.36
C ARG A 352 19.52 -3.59 -14.70
N ALA A 353 19.32 -3.66 -13.38
CA ALA A 353 18.69 -2.59 -12.62
C ALA A 353 19.54 -1.30 -12.66
N ALA A 354 20.86 -1.41 -12.56
CA ALA A 354 21.77 -0.27 -12.67
C ALA A 354 21.70 0.36 -14.07
N LYS A 355 21.73 -0.46 -15.12
CA LYS A 355 21.58 0.00 -16.52
C LYS A 355 20.23 0.70 -16.74
N ALA A 356 19.13 0.16 -16.20
CA ALA A 356 17.82 0.77 -16.31
C ALA A 356 17.74 2.14 -15.60
N ARG A 357 18.39 2.27 -14.42
CA ARG A 357 18.46 3.57 -13.72
C ARG A 357 19.26 4.60 -14.53
N THR A 358 20.39 4.20 -15.10
CA THR A 358 21.17 5.08 -15.97
C THR A 358 20.35 5.55 -17.15
N TYR A 359 19.64 4.63 -17.82
CA TYR A 359 18.79 4.95 -18.96
C TYR A 359 17.63 5.89 -18.58
N SER A 360 16.99 5.65 -17.41
CA SER A 360 15.95 6.54 -16.91
C SER A 360 16.47 7.95 -16.61
N ALA A 361 17.68 8.07 -16.04
CA ALA A 361 18.31 9.36 -15.80
C ALA A 361 18.61 10.10 -17.11
N GLU A 362 19.12 9.40 -18.12
CA GLU A 362 19.36 9.96 -19.46
C GLU A 362 18.07 10.46 -20.14
N GLN A 363 16.96 9.72 -19.98
CA GLN A 363 15.65 10.14 -20.49
C GLN A 363 15.16 11.42 -19.80
N HIS A 364 15.34 11.50 -18.49
CA HIS A 364 15.04 12.72 -17.72
C HIS A 364 15.89 13.91 -18.21
N ASP A 365 17.21 13.72 -18.35
CA ASP A 365 18.10 14.77 -18.83
C ASP A 365 17.75 15.22 -20.26
N ALA A 366 17.35 14.28 -21.13
CA ALA A 366 16.87 14.59 -22.48
C ALA A 366 15.56 15.39 -22.45
N PHE A 367 14.65 15.04 -21.53
CA PHE A 367 13.40 15.79 -21.31
C PHE A 367 13.71 17.24 -20.89
N VAL A 368 14.54 17.42 -19.87
CA VAL A 368 14.90 18.75 -19.35
C VAL A 368 15.64 19.59 -20.40
N ARG A 369 16.57 18.99 -21.16
CA ARG A 369 17.26 19.69 -22.27
C ARG A 369 16.30 20.16 -23.35
N PHE A 370 15.30 19.34 -23.70
CA PHE A 370 14.35 19.66 -24.77
C PHE A 370 13.31 20.71 -24.34
N HIS A 371 12.75 20.59 -23.14
CA HIS A 371 11.70 21.47 -22.63
C HIS A 371 12.21 22.65 -21.80
N GLY A 372 13.49 22.65 -21.40
CA GLY A 372 14.08 23.67 -20.52
C GLY A 372 13.63 23.58 -19.07
N THR A 373 12.87 22.55 -18.69
CA THR A 373 12.27 22.36 -17.36
C THR A 373 11.91 20.89 -17.11
N ASP A 374 11.82 20.50 -15.85
CA ASP A 374 11.28 19.21 -15.39
C ASP A 374 9.75 19.13 -15.45
N LEU A 375 9.06 20.29 -15.54
CA LEU A 375 7.60 20.42 -15.63
C LEU A 375 7.24 21.24 -16.86
N ALA A 376 6.87 20.57 -17.95
CA ALA A 376 6.38 21.18 -19.19
C ALA A 376 4.84 21.26 -19.18
N VAL A 377 4.29 22.39 -19.62
CA VAL A 377 2.84 22.62 -19.67
C VAL A 377 2.44 22.99 -21.08
N PHE A 378 1.37 22.38 -21.56
CA PHE A 378 0.83 22.56 -22.91
C PHE A 378 -0.64 23.01 -22.85
N PRO A 379 -1.11 23.82 -23.80
CA PRO A 379 -2.48 24.30 -23.81
C PRO A 379 -3.51 23.19 -24.06
N ASP A 380 -3.11 22.13 -24.77
CA ASP A 380 -3.96 21.00 -25.15
C ASP A 380 -3.15 19.72 -25.39
N GLY A 381 -3.87 18.59 -25.50
CA GLY A 381 -3.27 17.28 -25.70
C GLY A 381 -2.61 17.08 -27.07
N LEU A 382 -3.13 17.70 -28.11
CA LEU A 382 -2.54 17.60 -29.47
C LEU A 382 -1.17 18.30 -29.51
N THR A 383 -1.09 19.50 -28.93
CA THR A 383 0.15 20.28 -28.82
C THR A 383 1.20 19.50 -27.99
N MET A 384 0.77 18.89 -26.89
CA MET A 384 1.61 18.04 -26.06
C MET A 384 2.15 16.84 -26.84
N ALA A 385 1.27 16.07 -27.51
CA ALA A 385 1.65 14.88 -28.30
C ALA A 385 2.64 15.23 -29.42
N ALA A 386 2.39 16.34 -30.14
CA ALA A 386 3.31 16.82 -31.17
C ALA A 386 4.70 17.22 -30.59
N ALA A 387 4.74 17.83 -29.41
CA ALA A 387 6.01 18.17 -28.74
C ALA A 387 6.77 16.92 -28.32
N GLU A 388 6.10 15.94 -27.71
CA GLU A 388 6.70 14.67 -27.28
C GLU A 388 7.21 13.85 -28.46
N GLN A 389 6.51 13.83 -29.59
CA GLN A 389 6.99 13.18 -30.81
C GLN A 389 8.29 13.84 -31.31
N ARG A 390 8.38 15.19 -31.29
CA ARG A 390 9.62 15.91 -31.65
C ARG A 390 10.75 15.62 -30.68
N ARG A 391 10.46 15.60 -29.35
CA ARG A 391 11.44 15.25 -28.31
C ARG A 391 12.01 13.85 -28.54
N THR A 392 11.14 12.86 -28.74
CA THR A 392 11.54 11.46 -28.95
C THR A 392 12.38 11.31 -30.22
N ARG A 393 11.98 11.97 -31.30
CA ARG A 393 12.76 11.98 -32.55
C ARG A 393 14.16 12.59 -32.33
N HIS A 394 14.23 13.72 -31.65
CA HIS A 394 15.51 14.39 -31.35
C HIS A 394 16.43 13.49 -30.50
N TYR A 395 15.86 12.85 -29.46
CA TYR A 395 16.59 11.91 -28.62
C TYR A 395 17.13 10.71 -29.42
N ASN A 396 16.29 10.08 -30.23
CA ASN A 396 16.67 8.94 -31.06
C ASN A 396 17.77 9.32 -32.09
N GLN A 397 17.63 10.47 -32.71
CA GLN A 397 18.65 10.97 -33.64
C GLN A 397 19.99 11.22 -32.96
N SER A 398 20.00 11.78 -31.74
CA SER A 398 21.23 12.01 -30.99
C SER A 398 21.95 10.71 -30.59
N ARG A 399 21.21 9.60 -30.49
CA ARG A 399 21.73 8.27 -30.14
C ARG A 399 21.92 7.34 -31.35
N ALA A 400 21.52 7.74 -32.54
CA ALA A 400 21.57 6.87 -33.72
C ALA A 400 22.97 6.32 -34.00
N ALA A 401 24.02 7.07 -33.63
CA ALA A 401 25.43 6.64 -33.80
C ALA A 401 25.84 5.54 -32.79
N GLU A 402 25.10 5.36 -31.70
CA GLU A 402 25.35 4.36 -30.64
C GLU A 402 24.58 3.07 -30.89
N LEU A 403 23.57 3.11 -31.77
CA LEU A 403 22.75 1.95 -32.09
C LEU A 403 23.46 0.99 -33.03
N ASP A 404 23.27 -0.32 -32.78
CA ASP A 404 23.67 -1.35 -33.73
C ASP A 404 23.06 -1.04 -35.11
N ALA A 405 23.82 -1.21 -36.16
CA ALA A 405 23.42 -0.97 -37.55
C ALA A 405 22.12 -1.70 -37.93
N ARG A 406 21.80 -2.82 -37.25
CA ARG A 406 20.54 -3.57 -37.41
C ARG A 406 19.29 -2.77 -37.05
N TYR A 407 19.41 -1.83 -36.11
CA TYR A 407 18.29 -1.04 -35.59
C TYR A 407 18.29 0.39 -36.14
N ALA A 408 19.41 0.89 -36.65
CA ALA A 408 19.54 2.27 -37.11
C ALA A 408 18.61 2.64 -38.27
N ASP A 409 18.18 1.64 -39.06
CA ASP A 409 17.32 1.82 -40.21
C ASP A 409 15.82 1.63 -39.93
N LEU A 410 15.43 1.21 -38.75
CA LEU A 410 14.01 1.05 -38.38
C LEU A 410 13.29 2.41 -38.37
N ASP A 411 12.12 2.45 -39.00
CA ASP A 411 11.34 3.68 -39.17
C ASP A 411 11.02 4.36 -37.83
N HIS A 412 10.70 3.56 -36.79
CA HIS A 412 10.43 4.08 -35.46
C HIS A 412 11.68 4.68 -34.75
N VAL A 413 12.88 4.26 -35.14
CA VAL A 413 14.14 4.85 -34.66
C VAL A 413 14.36 6.20 -35.31
N LYS A 414 14.15 6.29 -36.66
CA LYS A 414 14.33 7.54 -37.42
C LYS A 414 13.25 8.56 -37.11
N ASN A 415 11.98 8.14 -37.04
CA ASN A 415 10.82 9.02 -36.93
C ASN A 415 10.25 9.15 -35.51
N GLY A 416 10.75 8.37 -34.58
CA GLY A 416 10.20 8.20 -33.23
C GLY A 416 8.98 7.29 -33.25
N PRO A 417 8.68 6.59 -32.14
CA PRO A 417 7.47 5.81 -32.04
C PRO A 417 6.27 6.74 -32.16
N SER A 418 5.26 6.30 -32.89
CA SER A 418 3.90 6.84 -32.71
C SER A 418 3.44 6.38 -31.34
N LEU A 419 3.54 7.23 -30.33
CA LEU A 419 3.01 6.93 -29.01
C LEU A 419 1.49 7.18 -29.07
N PRO A 420 0.65 6.14 -29.03
CA PRO A 420 -0.79 6.32 -28.98
C PRO A 420 -1.16 6.78 -27.55
N TYR A 421 -1.26 8.09 -27.37
CA TYR A 421 -1.85 8.59 -26.14
C TYR A 421 -3.35 8.26 -26.10
N PRO A 422 -3.90 7.94 -24.93
CA PRO A 422 -5.33 7.74 -24.77
C PRO A 422 -6.14 8.94 -25.30
N PRO A 423 -7.31 8.71 -25.90
CA PRO A 423 -8.17 9.78 -26.42
C PRO A 423 -8.43 10.88 -25.37
N GLU A 424 -8.60 10.52 -24.10
CA GLU A 424 -8.86 11.45 -23.01
C GLU A 424 -7.71 12.45 -22.77
N ILE A 425 -6.48 12.11 -23.19
CA ILE A 425 -5.33 13.02 -23.13
C ILE A 425 -5.30 13.86 -24.41
N ILE A 426 -5.46 13.25 -25.59
CA ILE A 426 -5.40 13.94 -26.88
C ILE A 426 -6.50 15.00 -27.00
N ASP A 427 -7.72 14.65 -26.57
CA ASP A 427 -8.89 15.53 -26.65
C ASP A 427 -8.95 16.58 -25.53
N CYS A 428 -7.97 16.57 -24.62
CA CYS A 428 -7.92 17.54 -23.53
C CYS A 428 -7.60 18.95 -24.08
N THR A 429 -8.49 19.92 -23.81
CA THR A 429 -8.37 21.32 -24.20
C THR A 429 -8.15 22.29 -23.02
N ARG A 430 -8.04 21.78 -21.79
CA ARG A 430 -7.90 22.56 -20.55
C ARG A 430 -6.50 22.40 -19.93
N GLY A 431 -5.47 22.34 -20.78
CA GLY A 431 -4.08 22.21 -20.37
C GLY A 431 -3.66 20.77 -20.02
N VAL A 432 -2.41 20.43 -20.39
CA VAL A 432 -1.77 19.15 -20.04
C VAL A 432 -0.41 19.44 -19.42
N GLY A 433 -0.14 18.90 -18.25
CA GLY A 433 1.15 18.96 -17.56
C GLY A 433 1.93 17.66 -17.75
N LEU A 434 3.18 17.77 -18.15
CA LEU A 434 4.15 16.67 -18.18
C LEU A 434 5.21 16.90 -17.11
N PHE A 435 5.47 15.90 -16.30
CA PHE A 435 6.53 15.95 -15.30
C PHE A 435 7.49 14.78 -15.50
N SER A 436 8.79 15.08 -15.40
CA SER A 436 9.84 14.08 -15.49
C SER A 436 10.76 14.16 -14.27
N GLN A 437 11.09 13.01 -13.71
CA GLN A 437 12.08 12.86 -12.66
C GLN A 437 12.94 11.63 -12.89
N PRO A 438 14.20 11.60 -12.40
CA PRO A 438 15.06 10.43 -12.55
C PRO A 438 14.46 9.19 -11.88
N GLY A 439 14.50 8.04 -12.54
CA GLY A 439 14.03 6.77 -12.00
C GLY A 439 12.56 6.45 -12.25
N GLU A 440 11.77 7.41 -12.74
CA GLU A 440 10.35 7.25 -13.05
C GLU A 440 10.11 7.56 -14.54
N SER A 441 9.00 7.05 -15.08
CA SER A 441 8.53 7.45 -16.41
C SER A 441 7.96 8.88 -16.39
N ILE A 442 7.70 9.44 -17.57
CA ILE A 442 7.08 10.76 -17.69
C ILE A 442 5.64 10.65 -17.20
N GLU A 443 5.30 11.46 -16.21
CA GLU A 443 3.97 11.56 -15.64
C GLU A 443 3.15 12.60 -16.40
N ILE A 444 1.88 12.28 -16.66
CA ILE A 444 0.96 13.12 -17.44
C ILE A 444 -0.25 13.45 -16.57
N PHE A 445 -0.60 14.74 -16.49
CA PHE A 445 -1.83 15.17 -15.84
C PHE A 445 -2.64 16.06 -16.79
N ARG A 446 -3.87 15.62 -17.09
CA ARG A 446 -4.83 16.37 -17.91
C ARG A 446 -5.56 17.44 -17.10
N GLU A 447 -6.16 18.41 -17.78
CA GLU A 447 -6.88 19.52 -17.16
C GLU A 447 -6.01 20.34 -16.19
N PHE A 448 -4.75 20.52 -16.58
CA PHE A 448 -3.75 21.15 -15.75
C PHE A 448 -4.07 22.58 -15.36
N ASP A 449 -4.78 23.32 -16.23
CA ASP A 449 -5.22 24.70 -15.94
C ASP A 449 -6.27 24.72 -14.83
N VAL A 450 -7.19 23.72 -14.81
CA VAL A 450 -8.19 23.56 -13.75
C VAL A 450 -7.52 23.26 -12.41
N LEU A 451 -6.53 22.35 -12.41
CA LEU A 451 -5.71 22.06 -11.24
C LEU A 451 -5.00 23.30 -10.70
N CYS A 452 -4.36 24.06 -11.59
CA CYS A 452 -3.64 25.29 -11.20
C CYS A 452 -4.59 26.34 -10.62
N ALA A 453 -5.79 26.48 -11.18
CA ALA A 453 -6.82 27.36 -10.66
C ALA A 453 -7.30 26.88 -9.28
N ALA A 454 -7.54 25.59 -9.11
CA ALA A 454 -7.91 24.98 -7.83
C ALA A 454 -6.87 25.24 -6.74
N LEU A 455 -5.59 25.02 -7.04
CA LEU A 455 -4.50 25.22 -6.07
C LEU A 455 -4.35 26.67 -5.59
N ARG A 456 -4.72 27.65 -6.43
CA ARG A 456 -4.67 29.09 -6.10
C ARG A 456 -5.90 29.60 -5.37
N ALA A 457 -7.00 28.86 -5.38
CA ALA A 457 -8.26 29.29 -4.78
C ALA A 457 -8.14 29.36 -3.25
N SER A 458 -8.15 30.58 -2.70
CA SER A 458 -7.90 30.83 -1.27
C SER A 458 -9.16 31.11 -0.44
N GLU A 459 -10.25 31.59 -1.05
CA GLU A 459 -11.38 32.16 -0.30
C GLU A 459 -12.77 31.69 -0.74
N THR A 460 -12.85 30.97 -1.86
CA THR A 460 -14.12 30.46 -2.39
C THR A 460 -14.18 28.94 -2.32
N PRO A 461 -15.34 28.35 -2.06
CA PRO A 461 -15.51 26.93 -2.26
C PRO A 461 -15.07 26.53 -3.66
N LEU A 462 -14.28 25.47 -3.79
CA LEU A 462 -13.88 24.93 -5.08
C LEU A 462 -15.12 24.52 -5.88
N SER A 463 -15.12 24.76 -7.17
CA SER A 463 -16.12 24.18 -8.06
C SER A 463 -16.00 22.66 -8.07
N GLU A 464 -17.02 21.97 -8.57
CA GLU A 464 -17.00 20.52 -8.71
C GLU A 464 -15.81 20.04 -9.56
N ASP A 465 -15.57 20.66 -10.72
CA ASP A 465 -14.42 20.39 -11.59
C ASP A 465 -13.08 20.61 -10.87
N GLN A 466 -12.96 21.70 -10.12
CA GLN A 466 -11.74 22.02 -9.37
C GLN A 466 -11.48 21.01 -8.25
N SER A 467 -12.53 20.63 -7.53
CA SER A 467 -12.45 19.61 -6.48
C SER A 467 -12.04 18.26 -7.04
N ALA A 468 -12.68 17.83 -8.13
CA ALA A 468 -12.39 16.57 -8.81
C ALA A 468 -10.95 16.54 -9.38
N SER A 469 -10.51 17.61 -10.02
CA SER A 469 -9.14 17.73 -10.56
C SER A 469 -8.09 17.69 -9.45
N LEU A 470 -8.29 18.45 -8.37
CA LEU A 470 -7.37 18.48 -7.23
C LEU A 470 -7.33 17.11 -6.50
N GLN A 471 -8.49 16.50 -6.29
CA GLN A 471 -8.59 15.15 -5.71
C GLN A 471 -7.88 14.13 -6.60
N GLY A 472 -8.17 14.10 -7.90
CA GLY A 472 -7.53 13.19 -8.85
C GLY A 472 -6.01 13.35 -8.85
N PHE A 473 -5.49 14.56 -8.72
CA PHE A 473 -4.05 14.82 -8.64
C PHE A 473 -3.43 14.29 -7.34
N ILE A 474 -4.10 14.49 -6.20
CA ILE A 474 -3.61 14.04 -4.89
C ILE A 474 -3.78 12.52 -4.72
N GLU A 475 -4.90 11.95 -5.14
CA GLU A 475 -5.24 10.55 -4.83
C GLU A 475 -4.76 9.56 -5.89
N SER A 476 -4.50 9.99 -7.13
CA SER A 476 -4.03 9.09 -8.19
C SER A 476 -2.69 8.42 -7.84
N PRO A 477 -2.61 7.09 -7.87
CA PRO A 477 -1.35 6.38 -7.66
C PRO A 477 -0.36 6.55 -8.82
N ALA A 478 -0.81 7.04 -9.98
CA ALA A 478 0.04 7.31 -11.14
C ALA A 478 0.79 8.64 -11.06
N ILE A 479 0.47 9.48 -10.08
CA ILE A 479 1.11 10.78 -9.86
C ILE A 479 2.02 10.70 -8.65
N SER A 480 3.31 11.00 -8.85
CA SER A 480 4.30 10.93 -7.77
C SER A 480 4.16 12.05 -6.74
N PRO A 481 4.63 11.85 -5.50
CA PRO A 481 4.78 12.94 -4.53
C PRO A 481 5.67 14.08 -5.02
N ALA A 482 6.68 13.78 -5.86
CA ALA A 482 7.56 14.78 -6.42
C ALA A 482 6.83 15.71 -7.38
N PHE A 483 5.98 15.16 -8.26
CA PHE A 483 5.14 15.96 -9.14
C PHE A 483 4.20 16.85 -8.34
N VAL A 484 3.52 16.31 -7.33
CA VAL A 484 2.62 17.09 -6.47
C VAL A 484 3.38 18.25 -5.81
N ARG A 485 4.53 18.00 -5.19
CA ARG A 485 5.34 19.04 -4.54
C ARG A 485 5.83 20.08 -5.54
N ARG A 486 6.22 19.65 -6.75
CA ARG A 486 6.67 20.55 -7.83
C ARG A 486 5.58 21.54 -8.26
N VAL A 487 4.35 21.04 -8.43
CA VAL A 487 3.20 21.86 -8.83
C VAL A 487 2.79 22.81 -7.69
N ILE A 488 2.74 22.30 -6.45
CA ILE A 488 2.44 23.13 -5.27
C ILE A 488 3.48 24.24 -5.09
N ALA A 489 4.77 23.94 -5.24
CA ALA A 489 5.83 24.94 -5.14
C ALA A 489 5.67 26.07 -6.18
N ARG A 490 5.11 25.77 -7.35
CA ARG A 490 4.89 26.75 -8.43
C ARG A 490 3.58 27.51 -8.31
N HIS A 491 2.51 26.87 -7.83
CA HIS A 491 1.14 27.41 -7.91
C HIS A 491 0.50 27.67 -6.54
N GLY A 492 1.14 27.24 -5.45
CA GLY A 492 0.59 27.35 -4.09
C GLY A 492 -0.20 26.13 -3.66
N SER A 493 -0.75 26.17 -2.45
CA SER A 493 -1.49 25.07 -1.80
C SER A 493 -2.83 25.50 -1.19
N ALA A 494 -3.33 26.68 -1.53
CA ALA A 494 -4.53 27.25 -0.91
C ALA A 494 -5.76 26.33 -1.07
N GLY A 495 -5.95 25.75 -2.27
CA GLY A 495 -7.04 24.84 -2.53
C GLY A 495 -6.99 23.54 -1.71
N LEU A 496 -5.79 23.10 -1.29
CA LEU A 496 -5.67 21.94 -0.37
C LEU A 496 -6.29 22.25 0.99
N SER A 497 -6.22 23.49 1.44
CA SER A 497 -6.87 23.93 2.67
C SER A 497 -8.40 23.83 2.57
N SER A 498 -8.96 24.14 1.41
CA SER A 498 -10.39 24.03 1.16
C SER A 498 -10.89 22.58 1.09
N LEU A 499 -10.14 21.69 0.42
CA LEU A 499 -10.57 20.32 0.19
C LEU A 499 -10.18 19.37 1.34
N TYR A 500 -8.94 19.48 1.83
CA TYR A 500 -8.39 18.58 2.85
C TYR A 500 -8.19 19.25 4.21
N HIS A 501 -8.56 20.52 4.36
CA HIS A 501 -8.34 21.34 5.55
C HIS A 501 -6.88 21.35 6.04
N LEU A 502 -5.95 21.27 5.11
CA LEU A 502 -4.53 21.36 5.42
C LEU A 502 -4.15 22.83 5.71
N PRO A 503 -3.43 23.11 6.80
CA PRO A 503 -2.89 24.44 7.02
C PRO A 503 -1.98 24.87 5.85
N PRO A 504 -2.09 26.09 5.35
CA PRO A 504 -1.20 26.56 4.30
C PRO A 504 0.27 26.46 4.73
N GLY A 505 1.11 25.84 3.89
CA GLY A 505 2.54 25.69 4.17
C GLY A 505 2.92 24.59 5.17
N ASP A 506 1.96 23.82 5.70
CA ASP A 506 2.25 22.69 6.57
C ASP A 506 2.81 21.50 5.75
N SER A 507 4.14 21.40 5.73
CA SER A 507 4.84 20.33 5.00
C SER A 507 4.63 18.95 5.63
N VAL A 508 4.37 18.87 6.92
CA VAL A 508 4.14 17.60 7.65
C VAL A 508 2.76 17.05 7.29
N ALA A 509 1.73 17.91 7.32
CA ALA A 509 0.39 17.52 6.92
C ALA A 509 0.33 17.14 5.43
N LEU A 510 1.04 17.87 4.57
CA LEU A 510 1.17 17.51 3.15
C LEU A 510 1.87 16.15 2.98
N ASP A 511 2.98 15.89 3.69
CA ASP A 511 3.67 14.60 3.60
C ASP A 511 2.79 13.45 4.09
N HIS A 512 2.03 13.65 5.17
CA HIS A 512 1.05 12.66 5.65
C HIS A 512 -0.03 12.38 4.59
N LEU A 513 -0.60 13.41 3.98
CA LEU A 513 -1.59 13.27 2.90
C LEU A 513 -1.01 12.49 1.70
N LEU A 514 0.20 12.83 1.28
CA LEU A 514 0.87 12.15 0.17
C LEU A 514 1.19 10.69 0.50
N ARG A 515 1.66 10.38 1.71
CA ARG A 515 1.90 9.00 2.14
C ARG A 515 0.61 8.19 2.17
N ARG A 516 -0.49 8.77 2.63
CA ARG A 516 -1.81 8.13 2.68
C ARG A 516 -2.26 7.64 1.29
N HIS A 517 -2.04 8.43 0.24
CA HIS A 517 -2.52 8.12 -1.12
C HIS A 517 -1.45 7.56 -2.05
N LYS A 518 -0.18 7.79 -1.76
CA LYS A 518 0.97 7.49 -2.62
C LYS A 518 2.06 6.72 -1.87
N GLY A 519 1.68 5.89 -0.89
CA GLY A 519 2.61 5.18 0.00
C GLY A 519 3.67 4.36 -0.73
N ALA A 520 3.34 3.79 -1.88
CA ALA A 520 4.27 3.01 -2.70
C ALA A 520 5.53 3.80 -3.13
N TYR A 521 5.43 5.12 -3.29
CA TYR A 521 6.58 5.96 -3.66
C TYR A 521 7.59 6.16 -2.50
N TYR A 522 7.20 5.83 -1.28
CA TYR A 522 8.06 5.94 -0.10
C TYR A 522 8.75 4.61 0.26
N ARG A 523 8.53 3.57 -0.55
CA ARG A 523 9.24 2.29 -0.49
C ARG A 523 10.30 2.22 -1.59
N PRO A 524 11.33 1.35 -1.44
CA PRO A 524 12.26 1.08 -2.54
C PRO A 524 11.49 0.59 -3.78
N ARG A 525 11.66 1.28 -4.90
CA ARG A 525 11.05 0.95 -6.18
C ARG A 525 12.11 0.57 -7.22
N PRO A 526 11.83 -0.37 -8.12
CA PRO A 526 12.66 -0.56 -9.30
C PRO A 526 12.47 0.62 -10.25
N PRO A 527 13.40 0.82 -11.20
CA PRO A 527 13.18 1.74 -12.31
C PRO A 527 11.92 1.39 -13.09
N ASP A 528 11.13 2.39 -13.46
CA ASP A 528 9.91 2.23 -14.26
C ASP A 528 10.20 2.10 -15.76
N ILE A 529 11.31 1.46 -16.10
CA ILE A 529 11.75 1.19 -17.46
C ILE A 529 12.10 -0.29 -17.55
N THR A 530 11.45 -1.00 -18.47
CA THR A 530 11.80 -2.40 -18.78
C THR A 530 12.81 -2.43 -19.92
N LEU A 531 14.02 -2.92 -19.64
CA LEU A 531 15.01 -3.22 -20.67
C LEU A 531 14.65 -4.53 -21.35
N VAL A 532 14.49 -4.47 -22.65
CA VAL A 532 14.26 -5.64 -23.51
C VAL A 532 15.63 -6.18 -23.92
N ASP A 533 15.88 -7.48 -23.69
CA ASP A 533 17.04 -8.14 -24.27
C ASP A 533 16.72 -8.57 -25.71
N ASP A 534 17.72 -8.52 -26.55
CA ASP A 534 17.68 -9.00 -27.94
C ASP A 534 17.54 -10.53 -28.03
#